data_ce51579cbb32de0c3c86352c1f93bc4e
#
_entry.id   ce51579cbb32de0c3c86352c1f93bc4e
#
_cell.length_a   1.000
_cell.length_b   1.000
_cell.length_c   1.000
_cell.angle_alpha   90.00
_cell.angle_beta   90.00
_cell.angle_gamma   90.00
#
_symmetry.space_group_name_H-M   'P 1'
#
loop_
_entity.id
_entity.type
_entity.pdbx_description
1 polymer ?
#
loop_
_entity_poly.entity_id
_entity_poly.type
_entity_poly.pdbx_seq_one_letter_code
_entity_poly.pdbx_strand_id
1 'polypeptide(L)'
;MFSLDPDEKVVKTGTFLYDGTVLCDVRIVYSTFCPGSGDWEDPPELAEDRNGEFFVVQWGSTTARGVFNAGSGGGATIEEAITAAESMPGVGRTIVWSD
;
A
#
# COMPACT_ATOMS: atom_id res chain seq x y z
N MET A 1 1.69 -12.94 2.60
CA MET A 1 0.39 -12.24 2.84
C MET A 1 0.56 -11.20 3.92
N PHE A 2 0.04 -10.01 3.70
CA PHE A 2 0.10 -8.94 4.69
C PHE A 2 -1.05 -9.07 5.68
N SER A 3 -0.70 -9.17 6.96
CA SER A 3 -1.67 -9.12 8.06
C SER A 3 -1.63 -7.74 8.69
N LEU A 4 -2.77 -7.29 9.24
CA LEU A 4 -2.80 -6.03 9.95
C LEU A 4 -2.32 -6.22 11.38
N ASP A 5 -1.41 -5.33 11.81
CA ASP A 5 -1.04 -5.24 13.21
C ASP A 5 -2.16 -4.53 13.98
N PRO A 6 -2.22 -4.68 15.31
CA PRO A 6 -3.27 -4.02 16.11
C PRO A 6 -3.35 -2.50 15.94
N ASP A 7 -2.23 -1.87 15.61
CA ASP A 7 -2.16 -0.41 15.43
C ASP A 7 -2.45 0.03 14.01
N GLU A 8 -2.67 -0.91 13.09
CA GLU A 8 -2.95 -0.60 11.70
C GLU A 8 -4.43 -0.62 11.44
N LYS A 9 -4.88 0.26 10.53
CA LYS A 9 -6.30 0.36 10.15
C LYS A 9 -6.43 0.51 8.65
N VAL A 10 -7.37 -0.21 8.06
CA VAL A 10 -7.74 0.01 6.68
C VAL A 10 -8.58 1.29 6.63
N VAL A 11 -8.10 2.30 5.90
CA VAL A 11 -8.77 3.59 5.81
C VAL A 11 -9.44 3.83 4.46
N LYS A 12 -9.08 3.03 3.46
CA LYS A 12 -9.69 3.12 2.13
C LYS A 12 -9.54 1.79 1.43
N THR A 13 -10.57 1.40 0.70
CA THR A 13 -10.57 0.16 -0.09
C THR A 13 -10.99 0.46 -1.53
N GLY A 14 -10.61 -0.43 -2.44
CA GLY A 14 -10.97 -0.33 -3.83
C GLY A 14 -10.60 -1.58 -4.59
N THR A 15 -10.73 -1.51 -5.90
CA THR A 15 -10.35 -2.59 -6.81
C THR A 15 -9.54 -2.04 -7.97
N PHE A 16 -8.76 -2.91 -8.60
CA PHE A 16 -8.03 -2.57 -9.81
C PHE A 16 -8.01 -3.76 -10.76
N LEU A 17 -7.66 -3.53 -12.00
CA LEU A 17 -7.54 -4.59 -13.00
C LEU A 17 -6.06 -4.86 -13.28
N TYR A 18 -5.63 -6.08 -12.99
CA TYR A 18 -4.29 -6.52 -13.35
C TYR A 18 -4.32 -6.97 -14.82
N ASP A 19 -3.40 -6.42 -15.59
CA ASP A 19 -3.32 -6.69 -17.05
C ASP A 19 -4.66 -6.39 -17.76
N GLY A 20 -5.45 -5.49 -17.19
CA GLY A 20 -6.73 -5.08 -17.78
C GLY A 20 -7.83 -6.13 -17.71
N THR A 21 -7.58 -7.30 -17.12
CA THR A 21 -8.52 -8.42 -17.15
C THR A 21 -8.80 -9.06 -15.78
N VAL A 22 -7.86 -9.04 -14.85
CA VAL A 22 -8.01 -9.72 -13.56
C VAL A 22 -8.40 -8.71 -12.48
N LEU A 23 -9.59 -8.88 -11.91
CA LEU A 23 -10.06 -8.00 -10.83
C LEU A 23 -9.35 -8.34 -9.54
N CYS A 24 -8.68 -7.34 -8.96
CA CYS A 24 -7.91 -7.48 -7.72
C CYS A 24 -8.32 -6.40 -6.74
N ASP A 25 -8.01 -6.64 -5.46
CA ASP A 25 -8.30 -5.68 -4.40
C ASP A 25 -7.09 -4.77 -4.15
N VAL A 26 -7.37 -3.55 -3.73
CA VAL A 26 -6.35 -2.60 -3.26
C VAL A 26 -6.87 -1.94 -2.00
N ARG A 27 -5.99 -1.63 -1.07
CA ARG A 27 -6.38 -0.91 0.15
C ARG A 27 -5.26 0.01 0.61
N ILE A 28 -5.66 1.05 1.33
CA ILE A 28 -4.73 1.95 2.01
C ILE A 28 -4.85 1.70 3.51
N VAL A 29 -3.71 1.46 4.13
CA VAL A 29 -3.62 1.12 5.56
C VAL A 29 -2.90 2.25 6.28
N TYR A 30 -3.51 2.73 7.36
CA TYR A 30 -2.87 3.65 8.30
C TYR A 30 -1.98 2.86 9.25
N SER A 31 -0.75 3.33 9.45
CA SER A 31 0.20 2.71 10.37
C SER A 31 0.97 3.79 11.12
N THR A 32 1.33 3.50 12.37
CA THR A 32 2.17 4.38 13.17
C THR A 32 3.64 3.99 13.12
N PHE A 33 3.98 2.94 12.37
CA PHE A 33 5.33 2.43 12.27
C PHE A 33 5.70 2.17 10.81
N CYS A 34 6.85 2.68 10.40
CA CYS A 34 7.38 2.45 9.07
C CYS A 34 8.74 1.74 9.21
N PRO A 35 8.82 0.44 8.86
CA PRO A 35 10.10 -0.27 8.94
C PRO A 35 11.09 0.30 7.93
N GLY A 36 12.34 0.41 8.35
CA GLY A 36 13.43 0.79 7.47
C GLY A 36 13.84 -0.34 6.55
N SER A 37 14.66 -0.03 5.55
CA SER A 37 15.15 -1.03 4.60
C SER A 37 16.11 -2.04 5.25
N GLY A 38 16.79 -1.63 6.31
CA GLY A 38 17.82 -2.45 6.94
C GLY A 38 19.09 -2.60 6.13
N ASP A 39 19.19 -1.91 5.00
CA ASP A 39 20.36 -1.97 4.14
C ASP A 39 21.37 -0.91 4.58
N TRP A 40 22.56 -1.35 4.95
CA TRP A 40 23.63 -0.46 5.43
C TRP A 40 24.12 0.53 4.36
N GLU A 41 23.87 0.25 3.09
CA GLU A 41 24.22 1.15 1.99
C GLU A 41 23.23 2.30 1.83
N ASP A 42 22.00 2.16 2.38
CA ASP A 42 21.03 3.23 2.34
C ASP A 42 21.31 4.31 3.37
N PRO A 43 20.90 5.56 3.10
CA PRO A 43 20.98 6.61 4.12
C PRO A 43 20.20 6.21 5.39
N PRO A 44 20.59 6.72 6.57
CA PRO A 44 19.89 6.37 7.82
C PRO A 44 18.39 6.61 7.78
N GLU A 45 17.91 7.62 7.06
CA GLU A 45 16.48 7.90 6.92
C GLU A 45 15.71 6.77 6.26
N LEU A 46 16.36 5.95 5.43
CA LEU A 46 15.75 4.82 4.75
C LEU A 46 16.04 3.49 5.43
N ALA A 47 17.20 3.39 6.09
CA ALA A 47 17.63 2.12 6.70
C ALA A 47 17.04 1.89 8.08
N GLU A 48 16.73 2.95 8.81
CA GLU A 48 16.22 2.86 10.18
C GLU A 48 14.70 2.85 10.22
N ASP A 49 14.15 2.14 11.21
CA ASP A 49 12.71 2.16 11.47
C ASP A 49 12.29 3.54 11.97
N ARG A 50 11.10 3.95 11.61
CA ARG A 50 10.56 5.25 11.98
C ARG A 50 9.18 5.13 12.58
N ASN A 51 8.88 5.99 13.55
CA ASN A 51 7.55 6.15 14.13
C ASN A 51 6.92 7.42 13.58
N GLY A 52 5.60 7.42 13.47
CA GLY A 52 4.85 8.56 12.96
C GLY A 52 3.54 8.11 12.36
N GLU A 53 2.97 8.93 11.49
CA GLU A 53 1.74 8.58 10.77
C GLU A 53 2.08 8.28 9.32
N PHE A 54 1.75 7.08 8.88
CA PHE A 54 2.06 6.63 7.54
C PHE A 54 0.84 5.98 6.91
N PHE A 55 0.70 6.16 5.61
CA PHE A 55 -0.33 5.49 4.81
C PHE A 55 0.36 4.63 3.77
N VAL A 56 0.06 3.34 3.78
CA VAL A 56 0.71 2.34 2.94
C VAL A 56 -0.33 1.75 2.00
N VAL A 57 0.02 1.60 0.74
CA VAL A 57 -0.83 0.96 -0.25
C VAL A 57 -0.53 -0.54 -0.27
N GLN A 58 -1.55 -1.36 -0.10
CA GLN A 58 -1.43 -2.82 -0.19
C GLN A 58 -2.22 -3.32 -1.39
N TRP A 59 -1.57 -4.15 -2.20
CA TRP A 59 -2.11 -4.66 -3.45
C TRP A 59 -2.55 -6.11 -3.29
N GLY A 60 -3.75 -6.40 -3.76
CA GLY A 60 -4.31 -7.74 -3.65
C GLY A 60 -3.70 -8.73 -4.63
N SER A 61 -3.81 -10.00 -4.28
CA SER A 61 -3.34 -11.11 -5.11
C SER A 61 -4.13 -11.17 -6.43
N THR A 62 -3.44 -11.57 -7.50
CA THR A 62 -4.07 -11.79 -8.78
C THR A 62 -4.79 -13.15 -8.84
N THR A 63 -4.60 -14.00 -7.85
CA THR A 63 -5.15 -15.35 -7.84
C THR A 63 -6.13 -15.61 -6.70
N ALA A 64 -6.15 -14.77 -5.66
CA ALA A 64 -7.02 -14.97 -4.51
C ALA A 64 -7.55 -13.63 -4.01
N ARG A 65 -8.86 -13.41 -4.12
CA ARG A 65 -9.51 -12.19 -3.62
C ARG A 65 -9.38 -12.13 -2.09
N GLY A 66 -9.19 -10.91 -1.58
CA GLY A 66 -9.04 -10.68 -0.15
C GLY A 66 -7.67 -10.98 0.43
N VAL A 67 -6.74 -11.47 -0.38
CA VAL A 67 -5.35 -11.72 0.03
C VAL A 67 -4.47 -10.60 -0.52
N PHE A 68 -3.74 -9.93 0.36
CA PHE A 68 -2.83 -8.84 -0.02
C PHE A 68 -1.40 -9.33 0.12
N ASN A 69 -0.67 -9.38 -0.98
CA ASN A 69 0.67 -9.97 -1.04
C ASN A 69 1.74 -9.04 -1.60
N ALA A 70 1.40 -7.78 -1.84
CA ALA A 70 2.35 -6.78 -2.26
C ALA A 70 2.02 -5.45 -1.59
N GLY A 71 3.03 -4.64 -1.35
CA GLY A 71 2.84 -3.33 -0.77
C GLY A 71 3.76 -2.31 -1.40
N SER A 72 3.32 -1.06 -1.40
CA SER A 72 4.14 0.05 -1.86
C SER A 72 3.98 1.22 -0.88
N GLY A 73 4.98 2.10 -0.86
CA GLY A 73 4.91 3.30 -0.05
C GLY A 73 3.77 4.18 -0.51
N GLY A 74 3.06 4.77 0.44
CA GLY A 74 2.01 5.72 0.14
C GLY A 74 2.45 7.14 0.45
N GLY A 75 2.43 7.51 1.73
CA GLY A 75 2.82 8.86 2.13
C GLY A 75 2.43 9.17 3.56
N ALA A 76 2.56 10.43 3.91
CA ALA A 76 2.22 10.93 5.23
C ALA A 76 0.74 11.32 5.35
N THR A 77 0.01 11.35 4.22
CA THR A 77 -1.42 11.65 4.19
C THR A 77 -2.13 10.63 3.29
N ILE A 78 -3.45 10.51 3.50
CA ILE A 78 -4.24 9.61 2.66
C ILE A 78 -4.27 10.07 1.20
N GLU A 79 -4.26 11.37 0.96
CA GLU A 79 -4.21 11.93 -0.40
C GLU A 79 -2.91 11.56 -1.12
N GLU A 80 -1.80 11.58 -0.42
CA GLU A 80 -0.51 11.16 -0.97
C GLU A 80 -0.52 9.68 -1.33
N ALA A 81 -1.13 8.86 -0.46
CA ALA A 81 -1.26 7.42 -0.71
C ALA A 81 -2.13 7.13 -1.92
N ILE A 82 -3.26 7.84 -2.05
CA ILE A 82 -4.14 7.71 -3.21
C ILE A 82 -3.39 8.09 -4.49
N THR A 83 -2.68 9.21 -4.47
CA THR A 83 -1.89 9.66 -5.63
C THR A 83 -0.82 8.65 -5.99
N ALA A 84 -0.12 8.11 -4.99
CA ALA A 84 0.90 7.09 -5.22
C ALA A 84 0.31 5.84 -5.86
N ALA A 85 -0.85 5.38 -5.38
CA ALA A 85 -1.53 4.21 -5.93
C ALA A 85 -1.96 4.45 -7.38
N GLU A 86 -2.56 5.60 -7.65
CA GLU A 86 -3.05 5.95 -8.98
C GLU A 86 -1.94 6.22 -9.98
N SER A 87 -0.74 6.45 -9.50
CA SER A 87 0.45 6.65 -10.34
C SER A 87 1.16 5.35 -10.70
N MET A 88 0.71 4.22 -10.15
CA MET A 88 1.34 2.93 -10.42
C MET A 88 1.17 2.55 -11.89
N PRO A 89 2.26 2.27 -12.62
CA PRO A 89 2.18 1.92 -14.04
C PRO A 89 1.31 0.69 -14.29
N GLY A 90 0.44 0.78 -15.29
CA GLY A 90 -0.37 -0.35 -15.74
C GLY A 90 -1.63 -0.59 -14.94
N VAL A 91 -1.62 -0.38 -13.63
CA VAL A 91 -2.77 -0.69 -12.77
C VAL A 91 -3.42 0.55 -12.14
N GLY A 92 -2.66 1.62 -11.94
CA GLY A 92 -3.17 2.82 -11.26
C GLY A 92 -4.40 3.43 -11.93
N ARG A 93 -4.47 3.40 -13.25
CA ARG A 93 -5.60 3.95 -14.01
C ARG A 93 -6.89 3.16 -13.85
N THR A 94 -6.79 1.91 -13.41
CA THR A 94 -7.93 1.02 -13.31
C THR A 94 -8.52 0.99 -11.89
N ILE A 95 -7.93 1.73 -10.95
CA ILE A 95 -8.39 1.72 -9.56
C ILE A 95 -9.76 2.39 -9.46
N VAL A 96 -10.67 1.71 -8.82
CA VAL A 96 -11.99 2.23 -8.45
C VAL A 96 -12.09 2.16 -6.92
N TRP A 97 -12.12 3.31 -6.29
CA TRP A 97 -12.21 3.40 -4.84
C TRP A 97 -13.66 3.21 -4.39
N SER A 98 -13.84 2.47 -3.31
CA SER A 98 -15.17 2.16 -2.77
C SER A 98 -15.67 3.21 -1.78
N ASP A 99 -14.76 3.99 -1.22
CA ASP A 99 -15.10 5.01 -0.23
C ASP A 99 -14.84 6.41 -0.76
#